data_5ce4dfafe26a772b7e8723118af15e6d
#
_entry.id   5ce4dfafe26a772b7e8723118af15e6d
#
_cell.length_a   1.000
_cell.length_b   1.000
_cell.length_c   1.000
_cell.angle_alpha   90.00
_cell.angle_beta   90.00
_cell.angle_gamma   90.00
#
_symmetry.space_group_name_H-M   'P 1'
#
loop_
_entity.id
_entity.type
_entity.pdbx_description
1 polymer ?
#
loop_
_entity_poly.entity_id
_entity_poly.type
_entity_poly.pdbx_seq_one_letter_code
_entity_poly.pdbx_strand_id
1 'polypeptide(L)'
;MTLTQLNAFVLVARLGSVTAAANALGVSESAVSQALSALRLHLGDQLVTRGPVGMKLTPGGSRLLPTASQIVVLGAEAHAAVRAAQGAPEQLRVVSTSTIAEFMVSPLTEAFSKRFPGSVEVSAGVAVTKEMSVLVANRLADVAISSAIPEDPGMALATEPIFKYRLVVVTAGQPRLRGGPRQWLWFVDPSGTDPGSETGQLLTSLGIPEEQVRVFPNQTAAWAAAADGTGVAPAVEHLVAQRLRRGELSRVDAPGCKLDACWHVTLLERQHQSVAASSFRRYLGTPEAMHLMRSPAGGVPPSRFRPPVYVTIWS
;
A
#
# COMPACT_ATOMS: atom_id res chain seq x y z
N MET A 1 28.76 -3.72 -13.16
CA MET A 1 27.28 -3.60 -13.04
C MET A 1 26.74 -4.83 -12.34
N THR A 2 25.99 -4.67 -11.23
CA THR A 2 25.40 -5.76 -10.45
C THR A 2 23.87 -5.65 -10.40
N LEU A 3 23.19 -6.74 -10.05
CA LEU A 3 21.73 -6.75 -9.89
C LEU A 3 21.25 -5.75 -8.82
N THR A 4 21.97 -5.64 -7.70
CA THR A 4 21.69 -4.66 -6.64
C THR A 4 21.75 -3.22 -7.15
N GLN A 5 22.76 -2.90 -7.99
CA GLN A 5 22.89 -1.57 -8.58
C GLN A 5 21.75 -1.26 -9.55
N LEU A 6 21.35 -2.23 -10.37
CA LEU A 6 20.21 -2.08 -11.29
C LEU A 6 18.90 -1.91 -10.53
N ASN A 7 18.70 -2.68 -9.46
CA ASN A 7 17.49 -2.59 -8.63
C ASN A 7 17.39 -1.21 -7.96
N ALA A 8 18.48 -0.71 -7.36
CA ALA A 8 18.53 0.65 -6.81
C ALA A 8 18.19 1.71 -7.86
N PHE A 9 18.75 1.61 -9.06
CA PHE A 9 18.44 2.53 -10.15
C PHE A 9 16.99 2.49 -10.57
N VAL A 10 16.43 1.30 -10.81
CA VAL A 10 15.03 1.12 -11.24
C VAL A 10 14.07 1.71 -10.21
N LEU A 11 14.29 1.45 -8.93
CA LEU A 11 13.41 1.98 -7.88
C LEU A 11 13.54 3.49 -7.71
N VAL A 12 14.76 4.04 -7.72
CA VAL A 12 14.95 5.51 -7.66
C VAL A 12 14.31 6.19 -8.87
N ALA A 13 14.44 5.61 -10.06
CA ALA A 13 13.86 6.14 -11.28
C ALA A 13 12.32 6.13 -11.26
N ARG A 14 11.71 5.06 -10.75
CA ARG A 14 10.25 4.89 -10.75
C ARG A 14 9.56 5.57 -9.55
N LEU A 15 10.18 5.53 -8.37
CA LEU A 15 9.63 6.15 -7.15
C LEU A 15 9.99 7.64 -7.04
N GLY A 16 10.94 8.12 -7.83
CA GLY A 16 11.37 9.53 -7.84
C GLY A 16 12.12 9.97 -6.59
N SER A 17 12.52 9.02 -5.70
CA SER A 17 13.11 9.31 -4.40
C SER A 17 14.08 8.21 -3.97
N VAL A 18 15.25 8.62 -3.46
CA VAL A 18 16.23 7.70 -2.84
C VAL A 18 15.66 7.12 -1.55
N THR A 19 14.98 7.93 -0.76
CA THR A 19 14.33 7.49 0.49
C THR A 19 13.25 6.44 0.22
N ALA A 20 12.37 6.66 -0.76
CA ALA A 20 11.35 5.68 -1.13
C ALA A 20 11.98 4.37 -1.67
N ALA A 21 13.04 4.46 -2.46
CA ALA A 21 13.77 3.28 -2.95
C ALA A 21 14.46 2.52 -1.80
N ALA A 22 15.05 3.23 -0.84
CA ALA A 22 15.68 2.62 0.34
C ALA A 22 14.64 1.88 1.20
N ASN A 23 13.49 2.52 1.44
CA ASN A 23 12.38 1.89 2.14
C ASN A 23 11.88 0.64 1.40
N ALA A 24 11.69 0.72 0.07
CA ALA A 24 11.25 -0.40 -0.75
C ALA A 24 12.24 -1.57 -0.76
N LEU A 25 13.54 -1.31 -0.62
CA LEU A 25 14.61 -2.33 -0.57
C LEU A 25 14.93 -2.82 0.85
N GLY A 26 14.42 -2.14 1.89
CA GLY A 26 14.77 -2.46 3.27
C GLY A 26 16.24 -2.18 3.61
N VAL A 27 16.84 -1.17 2.97
CA VAL A 27 18.25 -0.79 3.16
C VAL A 27 18.35 0.69 3.53
N SER A 28 19.55 1.15 3.91
CA SER A 28 19.77 2.57 4.16
C SER A 28 19.83 3.39 2.88
N GLU A 29 19.48 4.68 2.95
CA GLU A 29 19.63 5.62 1.84
C GLU A 29 21.09 5.71 1.34
N SER A 30 22.04 5.56 2.24
CA SER A 30 23.47 5.53 1.89
C SER A 30 23.81 4.32 1.01
N ALA A 31 23.23 3.14 1.27
CA ALA A 31 23.43 1.95 0.46
C ALA A 31 22.84 2.13 -0.96
N VAL A 32 21.65 2.70 -1.08
CA VAL A 32 21.05 3.03 -2.39
C VAL A 32 21.92 4.05 -3.15
N SER A 33 22.37 5.10 -2.44
CA SER A 33 23.21 6.14 -3.03
C SER A 33 24.56 5.59 -3.52
N GLN A 34 25.18 4.69 -2.77
CA GLN A 34 26.43 4.02 -3.17
C GLN A 34 26.22 3.11 -4.38
N ALA A 35 25.16 2.30 -4.39
CA ALA A 35 24.81 1.43 -5.50
C ALA A 35 24.59 2.23 -6.79
N LEU A 36 23.86 3.35 -6.70
CA LEU A 36 23.61 4.25 -7.81
C LEU A 36 24.89 4.94 -8.31
N SER A 37 25.74 5.39 -7.40
CA SER A 37 27.03 6.02 -7.75
C SER A 37 27.97 5.04 -8.45
N ALA A 38 28.04 3.80 -7.99
CA ALA A 38 28.82 2.75 -8.64
C ALA A 38 28.29 2.41 -10.04
N LEU A 39 26.97 2.41 -10.25
CA LEU A 39 26.35 2.21 -11.56
C LEU A 39 26.67 3.36 -12.53
N ARG A 40 26.56 4.61 -12.05
CA ARG A 40 26.92 5.83 -12.80
C ARG A 40 28.37 5.80 -13.27
N LEU A 41 29.28 5.46 -12.39
CA LEU A 41 30.70 5.33 -12.72
C LEU A 41 30.91 4.25 -13.78
N HIS A 42 30.25 3.10 -13.65
CA HIS A 42 30.40 2.00 -14.60
C HIS A 42 29.86 2.32 -15.99
N LEU A 43 28.77 3.09 -16.10
CA LEU A 43 28.11 3.40 -17.38
C LEU A 43 28.52 4.77 -17.96
N GLY A 44 29.24 5.61 -17.20
CA GLY A 44 29.62 6.94 -17.64
C GLY A 44 28.44 7.90 -17.78
N ASP A 45 27.30 7.64 -17.18
CA ASP A 45 26.07 8.47 -17.24
C ASP A 45 25.51 8.68 -15.84
N GLN A 46 24.94 9.87 -15.58
CA GLN A 46 24.28 10.20 -14.32
C GLN A 46 22.99 9.40 -14.09
N LEU A 47 22.37 8.88 -15.15
CA LEU A 47 21.14 8.08 -15.19
C LEU A 47 19.91 8.79 -14.63
N VAL A 48 20.04 9.39 -13.45
CA VAL A 48 19.03 10.24 -12.80
C VAL A 48 19.67 11.48 -12.23
N THR A 49 19.00 12.62 -12.38
CA THR A 49 19.41 13.93 -11.87
C THR A 49 18.32 14.50 -10.95
N ARG A 50 18.70 15.39 -10.05
CA ARG A 50 17.72 16.06 -9.17
C ARG A 50 17.00 17.16 -9.94
N GLY A 51 15.68 17.08 -10.03
CA GLY A 51 14.83 18.10 -10.63
C GLY A 51 14.01 18.87 -9.59
N PRO A 52 13.23 19.89 -9.98
CA PRO A 52 12.36 20.66 -9.08
C PRO A 52 11.29 19.81 -8.38
N VAL A 53 10.85 18.73 -9.02
CA VAL A 53 9.75 17.85 -8.55
C VAL A 53 10.28 16.40 -8.32
N GLY A 54 11.49 16.25 -7.78
CA GLY A 54 12.07 14.92 -7.52
C GLY A 54 13.15 14.52 -8.52
N MET A 55 13.37 13.20 -8.67
CA MET A 55 14.40 12.67 -9.57
C MET A 55 13.89 12.62 -11.01
N LYS A 56 14.76 13.01 -11.96
CA LYS A 56 14.50 13.00 -13.41
C LYS A 56 15.52 12.13 -14.12
N LEU A 57 15.04 11.31 -15.05
CA LEU A 57 15.93 10.48 -15.90
C LEU A 57 16.74 11.31 -16.90
N THR A 58 18.00 10.93 -17.10
CA THR A 58 18.77 11.37 -18.26
C THR A 58 18.30 10.63 -19.53
N PRO A 59 18.71 11.04 -20.74
CA PRO A 59 18.44 10.24 -21.93
C PRO A 59 19.00 8.81 -21.85
N GLY A 60 20.18 8.63 -21.23
CA GLY A 60 20.76 7.30 -20.97
C GLY A 60 19.94 6.51 -19.97
N GLY A 61 19.53 7.15 -18.87
CA GLY A 61 18.65 6.54 -17.86
C GLY A 61 17.30 6.10 -18.44
N SER A 62 16.70 6.92 -19.31
CA SER A 62 15.42 6.59 -19.97
C SER A 62 15.53 5.36 -20.87
N ARG A 63 16.66 5.18 -21.55
CA ARG A 63 16.93 3.99 -22.38
C ARG A 63 17.30 2.77 -21.55
N LEU A 64 17.99 2.96 -20.43
CA LEU A 64 18.40 1.86 -19.56
C LEU A 64 17.21 1.27 -18.77
N LEU A 65 16.26 2.11 -18.34
CA LEU A 65 15.21 1.74 -17.40
C LEU A 65 14.39 0.48 -17.82
N PRO A 66 13.92 0.33 -19.07
CA PRO A 66 13.19 -0.87 -19.47
C PRO A 66 14.03 -2.14 -19.35
N THR A 67 15.25 -2.10 -19.86
CA THR A 67 16.18 -3.25 -19.82
C THR A 67 16.61 -3.59 -18.39
N ALA A 68 16.90 -2.57 -17.58
CA ALA A 68 17.24 -2.77 -16.18
C ALA A 68 16.09 -3.41 -15.41
N SER A 69 14.84 -2.97 -15.64
CA SER A 69 13.64 -3.58 -15.03
C SER A 69 13.51 -5.05 -15.43
N GLN A 70 13.73 -5.41 -16.70
CA GLN A 70 13.70 -6.80 -17.14
C GLN A 70 14.77 -7.67 -16.45
N ILE A 71 16.00 -7.17 -16.33
CA ILE A 71 17.09 -7.89 -15.67
C ILE A 71 16.77 -8.12 -14.19
N VAL A 72 16.21 -7.13 -13.51
CA VAL A 72 15.79 -7.25 -12.10
C VAL A 72 14.71 -8.33 -11.93
N VAL A 73 13.71 -8.34 -12.80
CA VAL A 73 12.64 -9.35 -12.81
C VAL A 73 13.20 -10.74 -13.04
N LEU A 74 14.05 -10.93 -14.06
CA LEU A 74 14.70 -12.20 -14.35
C LEU A 74 15.59 -12.70 -13.18
N GLY A 75 16.27 -11.76 -12.50
CA GLY A 75 17.04 -12.08 -11.30
C GLY A 75 16.16 -12.62 -10.16
N ALA A 76 14.99 -12.00 -9.93
CA ALA A 76 14.03 -12.48 -8.94
C ALA A 76 13.47 -13.87 -9.32
N GLU A 77 13.17 -14.11 -10.59
CA GLU A 77 12.71 -15.41 -11.11
C GLU A 77 13.76 -16.51 -10.91
N ALA A 78 15.04 -16.22 -11.20
CA ALA A 78 16.12 -17.15 -11.00
C ALA A 78 16.26 -17.56 -9.52
N HIS A 79 16.17 -16.60 -8.60
CA HIS A 79 16.17 -16.87 -7.16
C HIS A 79 14.98 -17.76 -6.75
N ALA A 80 13.78 -17.45 -7.23
CA ALA A 80 12.58 -18.22 -6.93
C ALA A 80 12.70 -19.68 -7.46
N ALA A 81 13.24 -19.86 -8.67
CA ALA A 81 13.45 -21.19 -9.27
C ALA A 81 14.41 -22.06 -8.44
N VAL A 82 15.51 -21.49 -7.94
CA VAL A 82 16.46 -22.21 -7.08
C VAL A 82 15.81 -22.60 -5.76
N ARG A 83 15.09 -21.70 -5.10
CA ARG A 83 14.37 -22.00 -3.85
C ARG A 83 13.33 -23.10 -4.05
N ALA A 84 12.58 -23.06 -5.15
CA ALA A 84 11.60 -24.10 -5.48
C ALA A 84 12.28 -25.48 -5.67
N ALA A 85 13.43 -25.54 -6.35
CA ALA A 85 14.20 -26.77 -6.52
C ALA A 85 14.73 -27.34 -5.19
N GLN A 86 14.94 -26.47 -4.18
CA GLN A 86 15.34 -26.87 -2.82
C GLN A 86 14.16 -27.28 -1.94
N GLY A 87 12.93 -27.28 -2.47
CA GLY A 87 11.72 -27.61 -1.70
C GLY A 87 11.31 -26.55 -0.69
N ALA A 88 11.84 -25.33 -0.79
CA ALA A 88 11.44 -24.23 0.08
C ALA A 88 10.00 -23.77 -0.22
N PRO A 89 9.22 -23.35 0.79
CA PRO A 89 7.91 -22.79 0.58
C PRO A 89 7.93 -21.64 -0.43
N GLU A 90 6.88 -21.55 -1.25
CA GLU A 90 6.69 -20.41 -2.15
C GLU A 90 6.41 -19.15 -1.33
N GLN A 91 7.07 -18.06 -1.64
CA GLN A 91 6.84 -16.79 -0.95
C GLN A 91 5.66 -16.05 -1.58
N LEU A 92 4.76 -15.56 -0.74
CA LEU A 92 3.67 -14.67 -1.12
C LEU A 92 3.84 -13.34 -0.35
N ARG A 93 4.21 -12.30 -1.05
CA ARG A 93 4.42 -10.96 -0.51
C ARG A 93 3.24 -10.08 -0.82
N VAL A 94 2.46 -9.72 0.21
CA VAL A 94 1.27 -8.89 0.11
C VAL A 94 1.57 -7.49 0.61
N VAL A 95 1.32 -6.47 -0.20
CA VAL A 95 1.37 -5.07 0.24
C VAL A 95 -0.02 -4.46 0.21
N SER A 96 -0.31 -3.57 1.15
CA SER A 96 -1.62 -2.94 1.23
C SER A 96 -1.53 -1.52 1.81
N THR A 97 -2.62 -0.76 1.70
CA THR A 97 -2.75 0.51 2.43
C THR A 97 -2.87 0.25 3.94
N SER A 98 -2.57 1.27 4.76
CA SER A 98 -2.58 1.16 6.23
C SER A 98 -3.92 0.67 6.77
N THR A 99 -5.04 1.17 6.27
CA THR A 99 -6.39 0.73 6.69
C THR A 99 -6.61 -0.76 6.41
N ILE A 100 -6.23 -1.24 5.22
CA ILE A 100 -6.38 -2.66 4.85
C ILE A 100 -5.44 -3.53 5.69
N ALA A 101 -4.21 -3.08 5.92
CA ALA A 101 -3.25 -3.76 6.78
C ALA A 101 -3.77 -3.93 8.21
N GLU A 102 -4.34 -2.85 8.77
CA GLU A 102 -4.84 -2.82 10.14
C GLU A 102 -5.99 -3.82 10.38
N PHE A 103 -6.92 -3.94 9.42
CA PHE A 103 -8.15 -4.68 9.66
C PHE A 103 -8.27 -6.01 8.92
N MET A 104 -7.58 -6.18 7.78
CA MET A 104 -7.90 -7.26 6.83
C MET A 104 -6.75 -8.18 6.47
N VAL A 105 -5.53 -7.67 6.39
CA VAL A 105 -4.41 -8.47 5.87
C VAL A 105 -4.16 -9.70 6.74
N SER A 106 -4.05 -9.54 8.07
CA SER A 106 -3.78 -10.68 8.96
C SER A 106 -4.84 -11.77 8.87
N PRO A 107 -6.15 -11.50 9.04
CA PRO A 107 -7.15 -12.55 8.93
C PRO A 107 -7.21 -13.20 7.54
N LEU A 108 -7.01 -12.44 6.45
CA LEU A 108 -6.99 -12.98 5.09
C LEU A 108 -5.78 -13.89 4.85
N THR A 109 -4.60 -13.45 5.26
CA THR A 109 -3.36 -14.20 5.07
C THR A 109 -3.29 -15.44 5.97
N GLU A 110 -3.76 -15.34 7.21
CA GLU A 110 -3.86 -16.49 8.12
C GLU A 110 -4.83 -17.56 7.61
N ALA A 111 -6.01 -17.16 7.13
CA ALA A 111 -6.98 -18.09 6.56
C ALA A 111 -6.47 -18.71 5.24
N PHE A 112 -5.76 -17.94 4.42
CA PHE A 112 -5.11 -18.46 3.22
C PHE A 112 -4.00 -19.45 3.55
N SER A 113 -3.10 -19.13 4.47
CA SER A 113 -1.98 -20.01 4.87
C SER A 113 -2.45 -21.35 5.42
N LYS A 114 -3.58 -21.37 6.15
CA LYS A 114 -4.18 -22.62 6.64
C LYS A 114 -4.62 -23.59 5.54
N ARG A 115 -4.85 -23.08 4.31
CA ARG A 115 -5.19 -23.92 3.13
C ARG A 115 -3.98 -24.55 2.46
N PHE A 116 -2.79 -24.01 2.71
CA PHE A 116 -1.53 -24.44 2.09
C PHE A 116 -0.43 -24.63 3.15
N PRO A 117 -0.64 -25.52 4.14
CA PRO A 117 0.29 -25.68 5.25
C PRO A 117 1.66 -26.12 4.75
N GLY A 118 2.69 -25.35 5.10
CA GLY A 118 4.08 -25.64 4.71
C GLY A 118 4.44 -25.40 3.24
N SER A 119 3.46 -25.06 2.38
CA SER A 119 3.70 -24.85 0.95
C SER A 119 3.86 -23.38 0.57
N VAL A 120 3.31 -22.46 1.37
CA VAL A 120 3.35 -21.02 1.11
C VAL A 120 3.75 -20.28 2.40
N GLU A 121 4.74 -19.42 2.30
CA GLU A 121 5.16 -18.49 3.32
C GLU A 121 4.63 -17.09 2.97
N VAL A 122 3.75 -16.53 3.82
CA VAL A 122 3.13 -15.22 3.56
C VAL A 122 3.81 -14.15 4.38
N SER A 123 4.18 -13.07 3.72
CA SER A 123 4.63 -11.84 4.37
C SER A 123 3.75 -10.66 3.93
N ALA A 124 3.55 -9.70 4.84
CA ALA A 124 2.69 -8.57 4.59
C ALA A 124 3.41 -7.25 4.90
N GLY A 125 3.12 -6.24 4.09
CA GLY A 125 3.69 -4.90 4.22
C GLY A 125 2.68 -3.79 3.94
N VAL A 126 3.06 -2.57 4.29
CA VAL A 126 2.29 -1.36 4.01
C VAL A 126 3.05 -0.49 3.03
N ALA A 127 2.35 0.02 2.02
CA ALA A 127 2.90 0.97 1.05
C ALA A 127 1.83 2.00 0.67
N VAL A 128 2.25 3.14 0.15
CA VAL A 128 1.32 4.10 -0.46
C VAL A 128 0.94 3.63 -1.86
N THR A 129 -0.25 3.99 -2.31
CA THR A 129 -0.85 3.47 -3.57
C THR A 129 0.08 3.63 -4.78
N LYS A 130 0.75 4.77 -4.90
CA LYS A 130 1.68 5.06 -6.01
C LYS A 130 2.94 4.17 -6.03
N GLU A 131 3.33 3.61 -4.90
CA GLU A 131 4.51 2.73 -4.79
C GLU A 131 4.15 1.29 -5.14
N MET A 132 2.92 0.89 -4.91
CA MET A 132 2.48 -0.51 -5.06
C MET A 132 2.65 -1.04 -6.47
N SER A 133 2.35 -0.22 -7.51
CA SER A 133 2.58 -0.60 -8.91
C SER A 133 4.05 -0.93 -9.18
N VAL A 134 4.95 -0.12 -8.63
CA VAL A 134 6.40 -0.32 -8.77
C VAL A 134 6.85 -1.57 -8.03
N LEU A 135 6.34 -1.79 -6.80
CA LEU A 135 6.69 -2.96 -6.01
C LEU A 135 6.27 -4.27 -6.70
N VAL A 136 5.04 -4.30 -7.25
CA VAL A 136 4.54 -5.48 -7.95
C VAL A 136 5.26 -5.67 -9.29
N ALA A 137 5.44 -4.61 -10.09
CA ALA A 137 6.10 -4.70 -11.39
C ALA A 137 7.57 -5.16 -11.29
N ASN A 138 8.25 -4.84 -10.19
CA ASN A 138 9.65 -5.25 -9.96
C ASN A 138 9.78 -6.48 -9.03
N ARG A 139 8.70 -7.23 -8.83
CA ARG A 139 8.67 -8.45 -8.00
C ARG A 139 9.18 -8.25 -6.56
N LEU A 140 9.02 -7.06 -6.00
CA LEU A 140 9.22 -6.79 -4.57
C LEU A 140 7.96 -7.11 -3.75
N ALA A 141 6.81 -7.11 -4.40
CA ALA A 141 5.56 -7.65 -3.90
C ALA A 141 4.92 -8.54 -4.98
N ASP A 142 4.10 -9.50 -4.58
CA ASP A 142 3.39 -10.37 -5.49
C ASP A 142 1.94 -9.92 -5.67
N VAL A 143 1.39 -9.30 -4.62
CA VAL A 143 0.00 -8.81 -4.58
C VAL A 143 -0.04 -7.46 -3.87
N ALA A 144 -0.74 -6.50 -4.47
CA ALA A 144 -1.09 -5.25 -3.81
C ALA A 144 -2.62 -5.18 -3.60
N ILE A 145 -3.06 -4.71 -2.42
CA ILE A 145 -4.47 -4.47 -2.11
C ILE A 145 -4.63 -3.00 -1.72
N SER A 146 -5.37 -2.25 -2.55
CA SER A 146 -5.52 -0.80 -2.38
C SER A 146 -6.76 -0.26 -3.09
N SER A 147 -6.88 1.05 -3.19
CA SER A 147 -7.67 1.74 -4.23
C SER A 147 -7.23 1.29 -5.62
N ALA A 148 -8.02 1.62 -6.64
CA ALA A 148 -7.60 1.38 -8.02
C ALA A 148 -6.26 2.08 -8.29
N ILE A 149 -5.26 1.30 -8.70
CA ILE A 149 -3.98 1.83 -9.16
C ILE A 149 -4.15 2.26 -10.61
N PRO A 150 -3.75 3.49 -11.00
CA PRO A 150 -3.79 3.90 -12.40
C PRO A 150 -2.99 2.93 -13.28
N GLU A 151 -3.54 2.61 -14.44
CA GLU A 151 -2.86 1.77 -15.42
C GLU A 151 -1.60 2.49 -15.95
N ASP A 152 -0.48 1.79 -15.93
CA ASP A 152 0.75 2.18 -16.60
C ASP A 152 1.07 1.12 -17.65
N PRO A 153 0.94 1.43 -18.96
CA PRO A 153 1.21 0.47 -20.03
C PRO A 153 2.64 -0.10 -20.02
N GLY A 154 3.55 0.58 -19.34
CA GLY A 154 4.93 0.12 -19.14
C GLY A 154 5.13 -0.90 -18.03
N MET A 155 4.05 -1.23 -17.30
CA MET A 155 4.03 -2.22 -16.23
C MET A 155 2.98 -3.27 -16.57
N ALA A 156 3.40 -4.53 -16.74
CA ALA A 156 2.49 -5.64 -17.05
C ALA A 156 1.64 -6.03 -15.81
N LEU A 157 0.74 -5.14 -15.40
CA LEU A 157 -0.11 -5.27 -14.21
C LEU A 157 -1.56 -5.54 -14.60
N ALA A 158 -2.24 -6.37 -13.79
CA ALA A 158 -3.67 -6.59 -13.84
C ALA A 158 -4.31 -6.14 -12.52
N THR A 159 -5.29 -5.25 -12.61
CA THR A 159 -6.04 -4.73 -11.45
C THR A 159 -7.49 -5.19 -11.55
N GLU A 160 -7.99 -5.82 -10.49
CA GLU A 160 -9.36 -6.34 -10.42
C GLU A 160 -10.06 -5.83 -9.15
N PRO A 161 -11.34 -5.43 -9.21
CA PRO A 161 -12.11 -5.06 -8.03
C PRO A 161 -12.40 -6.28 -7.17
N ILE A 162 -12.23 -6.17 -5.85
CA ILE A 162 -12.46 -7.28 -4.91
C ILE A 162 -13.55 -7.00 -3.89
N PHE A 163 -13.73 -5.75 -3.44
CA PHE A 163 -14.68 -5.45 -2.37
C PHE A 163 -15.20 -4.02 -2.45
N LYS A 164 -16.52 -3.86 -2.61
CA LYS A 164 -17.19 -2.55 -2.58
C LYS A 164 -17.54 -2.16 -1.15
N TYR A 165 -17.29 -0.92 -0.80
CA TYR A 165 -17.58 -0.37 0.52
C TYR A 165 -17.97 1.09 0.43
N ARG A 166 -18.42 1.65 1.55
CA ARG A 166 -18.71 3.08 1.68
C ARG A 166 -17.73 3.72 2.64
N LEU A 167 -17.10 4.79 2.21
CA LEU A 167 -16.35 5.70 3.05
C LEU A 167 -17.32 6.77 3.56
N VAL A 168 -17.34 6.98 4.86
CA VAL A 168 -18.16 8.00 5.53
C VAL A 168 -17.26 8.86 6.39
N VAL A 169 -17.73 10.05 6.75
CA VAL A 169 -17.06 10.89 7.73
C VAL A 169 -17.77 10.69 9.08
N VAL A 170 -17.00 10.46 10.12
CA VAL A 170 -17.51 10.21 11.48
C VAL A 170 -16.97 11.24 12.48
N THR A 171 -17.74 11.46 13.53
CA THR A 171 -17.41 12.31 14.68
C THR A 171 -18.03 11.70 15.94
N ALA A 172 -17.91 12.37 17.09
CA ALA A 172 -18.59 11.93 18.33
C ALA A 172 -20.11 11.82 18.15
N GLY A 173 -20.75 11.03 19.01
CA GLY A 173 -22.21 10.87 19.03
C GLY A 173 -22.95 12.20 19.23
N GLN A 174 -22.33 13.16 19.91
CA GLN A 174 -22.81 14.55 20.08
C GLN A 174 -21.73 15.53 19.59
N PRO A 175 -21.70 15.83 18.28
CA PRO A 175 -20.63 16.61 17.70
C PRO A 175 -20.69 18.09 18.11
N ARG A 176 -19.53 18.67 18.36
CA ARG A 176 -19.35 20.12 18.58
C ARG A 176 -18.82 20.86 17.36
N LEU A 177 -19.11 20.32 16.17
CA LEU A 177 -18.63 20.88 14.91
C LEU A 177 -19.25 22.26 14.64
N ARG A 178 -18.44 23.21 14.23
CA ARG A 178 -18.89 24.54 13.79
C ARG A 178 -18.44 24.78 12.34
N GLY A 179 -19.25 25.48 11.58
CA GLY A 179 -18.95 25.79 10.18
C GLY A 179 -19.03 24.58 9.24
N GLY A 180 -18.33 24.67 8.13
CA GLY A 180 -18.31 23.62 7.10
C GLY A 180 -17.06 22.73 7.14
N PRO A 181 -16.99 21.72 6.27
CA PRO A 181 -15.89 20.72 6.24
C PRO A 181 -14.48 21.31 6.23
N ARG A 182 -14.26 22.45 5.57
CA ARG A 182 -12.95 23.12 5.49
C ARG A 182 -12.48 23.75 6.80
N GLN A 183 -13.37 23.89 7.78
CA GLN A 183 -13.07 24.48 9.09
C GLN A 183 -12.91 23.43 10.18
N TRP A 184 -13.23 22.16 9.90
CA TRP A 184 -13.12 21.09 10.87
C TRP A 184 -11.68 20.55 10.95
N LEU A 185 -11.31 20.00 12.10
CA LEU A 185 -10.10 19.18 12.23
C LEU A 185 -10.38 17.79 11.66
N TRP A 186 -9.51 17.35 10.77
CA TRP A 186 -9.58 16.04 10.13
C TRP A 186 -8.52 15.13 10.70
N PHE A 187 -8.94 14.04 11.29
CA PHE A 187 -8.08 13.01 11.87
C PHE A 187 -7.95 11.85 10.88
N VAL A 188 -6.75 11.60 10.41
CA VAL A 188 -6.48 10.61 9.37
C VAL A 188 -5.32 9.71 9.78
N ASP A 189 -5.26 8.53 9.22
CA ASP A 189 -4.06 7.69 9.26
C ASP A 189 -3.08 8.11 8.14
N PRO A 190 -1.90 7.49 8.01
CA PRO A 190 -0.95 7.84 6.96
C PRO A 190 -1.50 7.76 5.53
N SER A 191 -2.54 6.95 5.28
CA SER A 191 -3.18 6.92 3.95
C SER A 191 -3.86 8.23 3.59
N GLY A 192 -4.27 9.05 4.57
CA GLY A 192 -4.86 10.37 4.32
C GLY A 192 -3.90 11.38 3.67
N THR A 193 -2.60 11.12 3.76
CA THR A 193 -1.57 11.95 3.09
C THR A 193 -1.22 11.43 1.68
N ASP A 194 -1.77 10.28 1.27
CA ASP A 194 -1.60 9.72 -0.07
C ASP A 194 -2.75 10.19 -0.98
N PRO A 195 -2.50 11.05 -1.98
CA PRO A 195 -3.54 11.53 -2.90
C PRO A 195 -4.19 10.38 -3.72
N GLY A 196 -3.51 9.24 -3.85
CA GLY A 196 -4.04 8.05 -4.53
C GLY A 196 -5.01 7.24 -3.66
N SER A 197 -5.04 7.46 -2.36
CA SER A 197 -5.98 6.80 -1.46
C SER A 197 -7.38 7.43 -1.51
N GLU A 198 -8.41 6.67 -1.13
CA GLU A 198 -9.78 7.19 -1.05
C GLU A 198 -9.91 8.32 -0.01
N THR A 199 -9.16 8.23 1.09
CA THR A 199 -9.12 9.30 2.10
C THR A 199 -8.48 10.57 1.53
N GLY A 200 -7.34 10.45 0.84
CA GLY A 200 -6.70 11.61 0.18
C GLY A 200 -7.59 12.23 -0.90
N GLN A 201 -8.26 11.41 -1.69
CA GLN A 201 -9.25 11.86 -2.69
C GLN A 201 -10.43 12.59 -2.03
N LEU A 202 -10.96 12.07 -0.92
CA LEU A 202 -12.02 12.71 -0.15
C LEU A 202 -11.58 14.08 0.34
N LEU A 203 -10.43 14.20 0.99
CA LEU A 203 -9.89 15.47 1.48
C LEU A 203 -9.69 16.47 0.36
N THR A 204 -9.13 16.02 -0.77
CA THR A 204 -8.93 16.86 -1.97
C THR A 204 -10.26 17.34 -2.54
N SER A 205 -11.26 16.47 -2.66
CA SER A 205 -12.58 16.82 -3.21
C SER A 205 -13.33 17.83 -2.35
N LEU A 206 -13.14 17.78 -1.04
CA LEU A 206 -13.70 18.74 -0.08
C LEU A 206 -12.87 20.03 0.04
N GLY A 207 -11.67 20.06 -0.57
CA GLY A 207 -10.74 21.17 -0.50
C GLY A 207 -10.25 21.45 0.93
N ILE A 208 -9.92 20.39 1.67
CA ILE A 208 -9.48 20.51 3.06
C ILE A 208 -8.04 21.06 3.10
N PRO A 209 -7.80 22.18 3.81
CA PRO A 209 -6.46 22.74 3.99
C PRO A 209 -5.58 21.78 4.82
N GLU A 210 -4.27 21.73 4.50
CA GLU A 210 -3.31 20.85 5.22
C GLU A 210 -3.23 21.18 6.73
N GLU A 211 -3.39 22.46 7.11
CA GLU A 211 -3.40 22.87 8.51
C GLU A 211 -4.58 22.30 9.31
N GLN A 212 -5.63 21.84 8.64
CA GLN A 212 -6.78 21.19 9.28
C GLN A 212 -6.59 19.66 9.40
N VAL A 213 -5.54 19.10 8.82
CA VAL A 213 -5.27 17.65 8.85
C VAL A 213 -4.32 17.31 10.00
N ARG A 214 -4.68 16.27 10.77
CA ARG A 214 -3.84 15.69 11.83
C ARG A 214 -3.66 14.20 11.54
N VAL A 215 -2.42 13.78 11.39
CA VAL A 215 -2.08 12.39 11.07
C VAL A 215 -1.88 11.61 12.37
N PHE A 216 -2.58 10.50 12.49
CA PHE A 216 -2.51 9.54 13.59
C PHE A 216 -1.76 8.28 13.15
N PRO A 217 -1.21 7.48 14.08
CA PRO A 217 -0.45 6.29 13.72
C PRO A 217 -1.24 5.24 12.94
N ASN A 218 -2.55 5.20 13.13
CA ASN A 218 -3.46 4.24 12.49
C ASN A 218 -4.89 4.75 12.51
N GLN A 219 -5.76 4.06 11.78
CA GLN A 219 -7.16 4.43 11.62
C GLN A 219 -7.95 4.35 12.94
N THR A 220 -7.67 3.34 13.76
CA THR A 220 -8.33 3.20 15.08
C THR A 220 -8.05 4.40 15.99
N ALA A 221 -6.81 4.91 16.00
CA ALA A 221 -6.44 6.10 16.77
C ALA A 221 -7.12 7.36 16.23
N ALA A 222 -7.22 7.52 14.91
CA ALA A 222 -7.95 8.63 14.29
C ALA A 222 -9.44 8.61 14.67
N TRP A 223 -10.09 7.44 14.66
CA TRP A 223 -11.50 7.30 15.09
C TRP A 223 -11.68 7.55 16.59
N ALA A 224 -10.72 7.15 17.43
CA ALA A 224 -10.76 7.45 18.86
C ALA A 224 -10.70 8.95 19.09
N ALA A 225 -9.79 9.67 18.40
CA ALA A 225 -9.73 11.14 18.48
C ALA A 225 -11.03 11.81 17.97
N ALA A 226 -11.65 11.29 16.92
CA ALA A 226 -12.94 11.80 16.45
C ALA A 226 -14.08 11.62 17.47
N ALA A 227 -14.04 10.52 18.24
CA ALA A 227 -15.01 10.24 19.29
C ALA A 227 -14.98 11.28 20.45
N ASP A 228 -13.87 12.00 20.62
CA ASP A 228 -13.77 13.12 21.61
C ASP A 228 -14.54 14.37 21.18
N GLY A 229 -15.03 14.43 19.95
CA GLY A 229 -15.92 15.48 19.44
C GLY A 229 -15.22 16.78 19.02
N THR A 230 -13.89 16.80 18.95
CA THR A 230 -13.10 17.97 18.55
C THR A 230 -12.86 18.05 17.04
N GLY A 231 -13.14 16.97 16.30
CA GLY A 231 -12.94 16.88 14.87
C GLY A 231 -13.68 15.71 14.25
N VAL A 232 -13.30 15.40 13.03
CA VAL A 232 -13.90 14.34 12.21
C VAL A 232 -12.82 13.37 11.68
N ALA A 233 -13.23 12.14 11.35
CA ALA A 233 -12.36 11.19 10.70
C ALA A 233 -13.08 10.49 9.55
N PRO A 234 -12.41 10.26 8.40
CA PRO A 234 -12.89 9.32 7.38
C PRO A 234 -12.92 7.89 7.96
N ALA A 235 -13.94 7.13 7.61
CA ALA A 235 -14.08 5.77 8.09
C ALA A 235 -14.75 4.88 7.06
N VAL A 236 -14.26 3.67 6.93
CA VAL A 236 -14.96 2.62 6.19
C VAL A 236 -16.17 2.20 7.02
N GLU A 237 -17.37 2.41 6.50
CA GLU A 237 -18.63 2.37 7.26
C GLU A 237 -18.83 1.06 8.03
N HIS A 238 -18.56 -0.09 7.40
CA HIS A 238 -18.75 -1.38 8.06
C HIS A 238 -17.73 -1.65 9.18
N LEU A 239 -16.52 -1.05 9.13
CA LEU A 239 -15.50 -1.18 10.18
C LEU A 239 -15.89 -0.43 11.45
N VAL A 240 -16.61 0.67 11.33
CA VAL A 240 -17.10 1.48 12.48
C VAL A 240 -18.54 1.17 12.85
N ALA A 241 -19.19 0.21 12.18
CA ALA A 241 -20.61 -0.09 12.39
C ALA A 241 -20.98 -0.36 13.84
N GLN A 242 -20.12 -1.01 14.62
CA GLN A 242 -20.36 -1.28 16.04
C GLN A 242 -20.29 0.00 16.88
N ARG A 243 -19.32 0.88 16.62
CA ARG A 243 -19.19 2.18 17.29
C ARG A 243 -20.37 3.11 16.98
N LEU A 244 -20.84 3.07 15.71
CA LEU A 244 -22.06 3.80 15.32
C LEU A 244 -23.30 3.29 16.05
N ARG A 245 -23.48 1.96 16.17
CA ARG A 245 -24.61 1.38 16.92
C ARG A 245 -24.58 1.68 18.41
N ARG A 246 -23.38 1.82 19.00
CA ARG A 246 -23.22 2.17 20.42
C ARG A 246 -23.33 3.67 20.68
N GLY A 247 -23.45 4.50 19.64
CA GLY A 247 -23.47 5.95 19.78
C GLY A 247 -22.13 6.58 20.18
N GLU A 248 -21.04 5.80 20.13
CA GLU A 248 -19.67 6.33 20.34
C GLU A 248 -19.28 7.29 19.20
N LEU A 249 -19.69 6.95 17.99
CA LEU A 249 -19.52 7.73 16.79
C LEU A 249 -20.88 8.01 16.14
N SER A 250 -20.97 9.11 15.41
CA SER A 250 -22.09 9.46 14.53
C SER A 250 -21.56 9.79 13.13
N ARG A 251 -22.39 9.57 12.10
CA ARG A 251 -22.06 10.01 10.74
C ARG A 251 -22.25 11.52 10.64
N VAL A 252 -21.35 12.17 9.94
CA VAL A 252 -21.52 13.55 9.54
C VAL A 252 -22.37 13.59 8.28
N ASP A 253 -23.51 14.24 8.35
CA ASP A 253 -24.42 14.41 7.20
C ASP A 253 -24.17 15.77 6.54
N ALA A 254 -23.10 15.85 5.76
CA ALA A 254 -22.73 17.03 4.97
C ALA A 254 -22.44 16.61 3.52
N PRO A 255 -22.67 17.50 2.53
CA PRO A 255 -22.38 17.25 1.14
C PRO A 255 -20.90 16.81 0.95
N GLY A 256 -20.69 15.76 0.18
CA GLY A 256 -19.35 15.23 -0.11
C GLY A 256 -18.74 14.34 0.99
N CYS A 257 -19.38 14.21 2.16
CA CYS A 257 -18.87 13.38 3.26
C CYS A 257 -19.19 11.87 3.13
N LYS A 258 -19.65 11.43 1.97
CA LYS A 258 -19.91 10.00 1.65
C LYS A 258 -19.33 9.70 0.27
N LEU A 259 -18.63 8.58 0.17
CA LEU A 259 -18.03 8.12 -1.08
C LEU A 259 -18.20 6.60 -1.19
N ASP A 260 -18.82 6.13 -2.27
CA ASP A 260 -18.80 4.71 -2.59
C ASP A 260 -17.45 4.37 -3.25
N ALA A 261 -16.77 3.39 -2.71
CA ALA A 261 -15.42 3.03 -3.08
C ALA A 261 -15.28 1.51 -3.27
N CYS A 262 -14.15 1.09 -3.82
CA CYS A 262 -13.86 -0.31 -4.07
C CYS A 262 -12.40 -0.59 -3.79
N TRP A 263 -12.12 -1.65 -3.03
CA TRP A 263 -10.77 -2.19 -2.97
C TRP A 263 -10.50 -3.05 -4.18
N HIS A 264 -9.27 -2.96 -4.64
CA HIS A 264 -8.76 -3.67 -5.79
C HIS A 264 -7.57 -4.52 -5.39
N VAL A 265 -7.41 -5.63 -6.09
CA VAL A 265 -6.19 -6.42 -6.06
C VAL A 265 -5.42 -6.16 -7.35
N THR A 266 -4.13 -5.84 -7.21
CA THR A 266 -3.21 -5.63 -8.33
C THR A 266 -2.10 -6.65 -8.26
N LEU A 267 -1.85 -7.34 -9.38
CA LEU A 267 -0.81 -8.34 -9.56
C LEU A 267 -0.13 -8.11 -10.91
N LEU A 268 0.91 -8.87 -11.19
CA LEU A 268 1.40 -9.02 -12.56
C LEU A 268 0.33 -9.65 -13.44
N GLU A 269 0.41 -9.45 -14.76
CA GLU A 269 -0.42 -10.18 -15.73
C GLU A 269 -0.28 -11.70 -15.53
N ARG A 270 -1.34 -12.46 -15.87
CA ARG A 270 -1.47 -13.89 -15.56
C ARG A 270 -0.26 -14.74 -15.91
N GLN A 271 0.38 -14.46 -17.03
CA GLN A 271 1.55 -15.20 -17.51
C GLN A 271 2.80 -15.01 -16.63
N HIS A 272 2.82 -13.98 -15.80
CA HIS A 272 3.94 -13.60 -14.93
C HIS A 272 3.66 -13.81 -13.44
N GLN A 273 2.43 -14.25 -13.09
CA GLN A 273 2.05 -14.50 -11.70
C GLN A 273 2.70 -15.77 -11.17
N SER A 274 3.10 -15.76 -9.91
CA SER A 274 3.43 -16.96 -9.16
C SER A 274 2.18 -17.81 -8.89
N VAL A 275 2.36 -19.09 -8.56
CA VAL A 275 1.24 -19.97 -8.22
C VAL A 275 0.56 -19.51 -6.95
N ALA A 276 1.34 -19.08 -5.93
CA ALA A 276 0.81 -18.54 -4.69
C ALA A 276 0.01 -17.24 -4.92
N ALA A 277 0.51 -16.30 -5.73
CA ALA A 277 -0.21 -15.06 -6.06
C ALA A 277 -1.53 -15.33 -6.79
N SER A 278 -1.52 -16.21 -7.81
CA SER A 278 -2.73 -16.63 -8.52
C SER A 278 -3.74 -17.34 -7.60
N SER A 279 -3.27 -18.14 -6.66
CA SER A 279 -4.12 -18.84 -5.68
C SER A 279 -4.71 -17.86 -4.67
N PHE A 280 -3.92 -16.89 -4.19
CA PHE A 280 -4.39 -15.85 -3.29
C PHE A 280 -5.43 -14.94 -3.96
N ARG A 281 -5.22 -14.56 -5.23
CA ARG A 281 -6.22 -13.81 -6.01
C ARG A 281 -7.55 -14.56 -6.07
N ARG A 282 -7.52 -15.88 -6.38
CA ARG A 282 -8.75 -16.70 -6.39
C ARG A 282 -9.38 -16.81 -5.01
N TYR A 283 -8.56 -16.91 -3.96
CA TYR A 283 -9.03 -16.95 -2.59
C TYR A 283 -9.78 -15.67 -2.21
N LEU A 284 -9.30 -14.49 -2.59
CA LEU A 284 -9.97 -13.21 -2.33
C LEU A 284 -11.40 -13.14 -2.87
N GLY A 285 -11.72 -13.90 -3.93
CA GLY A 285 -13.08 -14.03 -4.47
C GLY A 285 -13.98 -15.05 -3.75
N THR A 286 -13.49 -15.74 -2.71
CA THR A 286 -14.29 -16.75 -1.99
C THR A 286 -15.24 -16.13 -0.96
N PRO A 287 -16.37 -16.83 -0.63
CA PRO A 287 -17.27 -16.37 0.43
C PRO A 287 -16.60 -16.15 1.78
N GLU A 288 -15.58 -16.96 2.12
CA GLU A 288 -14.80 -16.80 3.36
C GLU A 288 -14.01 -15.50 3.37
N ALA A 289 -13.25 -15.20 2.31
CA ALA A 289 -12.52 -13.95 2.19
C ALA A 289 -13.46 -12.73 2.20
N MET A 290 -14.60 -12.83 1.50
CA MET A 290 -15.63 -11.80 1.51
C MET A 290 -16.23 -11.58 2.91
N HIS A 291 -16.40 -12.66 3.68
CA HIS A 291 -16.85 -12.56 5.08
C HIS A 291 -15.80 -11.86 5.96
N LEU A 292 -14.54 -12.23 5.84
CA LEU A 292 -13.43 -11.59 6.56
C LEU A 292 -13.30 -10.10 6.22
N MET A 293 -13.47 -9.70 4.96
CA MET A 293 -13.46 -8.30 4.57
C MET A 293 -14.67 -7.51 5.09
N ARG A 294 -15.83 -8.16 5.22
CA ARG A 294 -17.08 -7.54 5.70
C ARG A 294 -17.14 -7.40 7.21
N SER A 295 -16.62 -8.36 7.92
CA SER A 295 -16.70 -8.47 9.39
C SER A 295 -15.31 -8.88 9.90
N PRO A 296 -14.31 -8.03 9.77
CA PRO A 296 -13.03 -8.32 10.40
C PRO A 296 -13.28 -8.45 11.89
N ALA A 297 -13.11 -9.66 12.42
CA ALA A 297 -13.33 -9.96 13.84
C ALA A 297 -12.41 -9.05 14.66
N GLY A 298 -13.01 -7.96 15.11
CA GLY A 298 -12.43 -6.93 15.96
C GLY A 298 -10.94 -6.77 15.81
N GLY A 299 -10.48 -5.98 14.85
CA GLY A 299 -9.10 -5.54 14.60
C GLY A 299 -8.00 -6.27 15.40
N VAL A 300 -6.79 -6.26 14.94
CA VAL A 300 -5.66 -6.80 15.75
C VAL A 300 -5.71 -6.13 17.11
N PRO A 301 -5.78 -6.87 18.23
CA PRO A 301 -5.77 -6.27 19.57
C PRO A 301 -4.61 -5.27 19.65
N PRO A 302 -4.76 -4.10 20.29
CA PRO A 302 -3.70 -3.11 20.42
C PRO A 302 -2.37 -3.70 20.93
N SER A 303 -2.43 -4.76 21.73
CA SER A 303 -1.27 -5.53 22.21
C SER A 303 -0.53 -6.33 21.13
N ARG A 304 -1.15 -6.57 19.96
CA ARG A 304 -0.54 -7.24 18.80
C ARG A 304 -0.32 -6.29 17.62
N PHE A 305 -0.83 -5.08 17.72
CA PHE A 305 -0.54 -4.04 16.76
C PHE A 305 0.93 -3.65 16.91
N ARG A 306 1.78 -4.28 16.13
CA ARG A 306 3.06 -3.66 15.81
C ARG A 306 2.73 -2.51 14.88
N PRO A 307 3.08 -1.24 15.21
CA PRO A 307 3.01 -0.18 14.22
C PRO A 307 3.68 -0.72 12.96
N PRO A 308 3.20 -0.38 11.77
CA PRO A 308 3.86 -0.83 10.55
C PRO A 308 5.33 -0.49 10.72
N VAL A 309 6.12 -1.47 11.06
CA VAL A 309 7.54 -1.41 10.87
C VAL A 309 7.57 -1.23 9.38
N TYR A 310 8.02 -0.08 8.92
CA TYR A 310 8.40 0.11 7.53
C TYR A 310 9.12 -1.16 7.18
N VAL A 311 8.49 -1.98 6.36
CA VAL A 311 8.88 -3.37 6.21
C VAL A 311 10.35 -3.31 5.88
N THR A 312 11.18 -3.82 6.77
CA THR A 312 12.50 -4.30 6.40
C THR A 312 12.18 -5.40 5.40
N ILE A 313 12.11 -5.00 4.13
CA ILE A 313 11.90 -5.92 3.05
C ILE A 313 13.17 -6.76 3.07
N TRP A 314 13.00 -7.94 3.63
CA TRP A 314 13.92 -9.06 3.53
C TRP A 314 15.30 -8.93 4.21
N SER A 315 15.45 -9.38 5.43
CA SER A 315 16.67 -10.05 5.88
C SER A 315 16.70 -11.48 5.36
#